data_4442b257e9886e494d4617a27fd6977a
#
_entry.id   4442b257e9886e494d4617a27fd6977a
#
_cell.length_a   1.000
_cell.length_b   1.000
_cell.length_c   1.000
_cell.angle_alpha   90.00
_cell.angle_beta   90.00
_cell.angle_gamma   90.00
#
_symmetry.space_group_name_H-M   'P 1'
#
loop_
_entity.id
_entity.type
_entity.pdbx_description
1 polymer ?
#
loop_
_entity_poly.entity_id
_entity_poly.type
_entity_poly.pdbx_seq_one_letter_code
_entity_poly.pdbx_strand_id
1 'polypeptide(L)'
;VAPSRGLGDVYKRQVLGEAHMYKDNGIDPEGLLSTIPAIAHVLIGFCVGKLLTEVKDINEKLERLFLVGTILTFLGFLLSYGCPINKKIWSPTFAIVTCGLGSSFLALLIWIIDVKGYKSWSRFFESFGVNPLFIYVMAGVLAVLLGNIRIPFDGTTTSLHSYIYKGILQPLLGDYPGSLAFALLFVALNWSVGYILYKKKIYTVSYTHLRAHETEL
;
A
#
# COMPACT_ATOMS: atom_id res chain seq x y z
N VAL A 1 -19.34 -15.01 15.50
CA VAL A 1 -18.19 -15.92 15.60
C VAL A 1 -17.01 -15.07 15.98
N ALA A 2 -16.56 -15.17 17.23
CA ALA A 2 -15.31 -14.53 17.64
C ALA A 2 -14.23 -15.01 16.66
N PRO A 3 -13.49 -14.08 15.97
CA PRO A 3 -12.39 -14.50 15.13
C PRO A 3 -11.49 -15.35 16.00
N SER A 4 -11.18 -16.56 15.55
CA SER A 4 -10.28 -17.47 16.23
C SER A 4 -9.06 -16.65 16.63
N ARG A 5 -8.90 -16.41 17.94
CA ARG A 5 -7.69 -15.78 18.48
C ARG A 5 -6.57 -16.68 18.01
N GLY A 6 -5.81 -16.23 17.01
CA GLY A 6 -4.83 -17.08 16.38
C GLY A 6 -3.81 -17.57 17.41
N LEU A 7 -3.27 -18.76 17.21
CA LEU A 7 -2.19 -19.30 18.05
C LEU A 7 -1.10 -18.25 18.35
N GLY A 8 -0.90 -17.29 17.43
CA GLY A 8 0.02 -16.18 17.59
C GLY A 8 -0.30 -15.23 18.74
N ASP A 9 -1.57 -14.92 18.98
CA ASP A 9 -1.97 -14.04 20.08
C ASP A 9 -1.89 -14.75 21.42
N VAL A 10 -2.17 -16.05 21.41
CA VAL A 10 -2.10 -16.89 22.63
C VAL A 10 -0.65 -17.03 23.10
N TYR A 11 0.28 -17.34 22.17
CA TYR A 11 1.69 -17.52 22.58
C TYR A 11 2.32 -16.21 23.04
N LYS A 12 1.96 -15.06 22.43
CA LYS A 12 2.47 -13.76 22.86
C LYS A 12 2.02 -13.40 24.28
N ARG A 13 0.76 -13.61 24.60
CA ARG A 13 0.26 -13.41 25.95
C ARG A 13 1.00 -14.27 26.96
N GLN A 14 1.30 -15.52 26.59
CA GLN A 14 1.97 -16.46 27.46
C GLN A 14 3.47 -16.21 27.61
N VAL A 15 4.16 -15.76 26.56
CA VAL A 15 5.62 -15.60 26.55
C VAL A 15 6.06 -14.17 26.83
N LEU A 16 5.40 -13.17 26.20
CA LEU A 16 5.82 -11.76 26.30
C LEU A 16 5.00 -10.94 27.32
N GLY A 17 3.84 -11.44 27.72
CA GLY A 17 2.91 -10.74 28.61
C GLY A 17 2.09 -9.63 27.93
N GLU A 18 0.97 -9.25 28.53
CA GLU A 18 0.02 -8.27 27.96
C GLU A 18 0.59 -6.85 27.84
N ALA A 19 1.61 -6.51 28.61
CA ALA A 19 2.25 -5.20 28.57
C ALA A 19 2.99 -4.91 27.24
N HIS A 20 3.36 -5.95 26.51
CA HIS A 20 4.11 -5.87 25.25
C HIS A 20 3.25 -6.10 24.01
N MET A 21 1.92 -6.10 24.18
CA MET A 21 0.96 -6.27 23.09
C MET A 21 0.29 -4.94 22.73
N TYR A 22 -0.02 -4.78 21.45
CA TYR A 22 -0.85 -3.67 20.99
C TYR A 22 -2.26 -3.75 21.60
N LYS A 23 -2.79 -2.63 22.10
CA LYS A 23 -4.09 -2.57 22.79
C LYS A 23 -5.27 -2.54 21.80
N ASP A 24 -5.39 -3.53 20.93
CA ASP A 24 -6.51 -3.66 20.00
C ASP A 24 -7.23 -5.01 20.23
N ASN A 25 -8.05 -5.11 21.28
CA ASN A 25 -8.89 -6.28 21.59
C ASN A 25 -8.13 -7.64 21.63
N GLY A 26 -6.82 -7.61 21.91
CA GLY A 26 -5.99 -8.80 21.97
C GLY A 26 -5.47 -9.30 20.62
N ILE A 27 -5.63 -8.50 19.56
CA ILE A 27 -4.98 -8.74 18.26
C ILE A 27 -3.73 -7.87 18.20
N ASP A 28 -2.58 -8.48 17.92
CA ASP A 28 -1.34 -7.75 17.72
C ASP A 28 -1.04 -7.68 16.20
N PRO A 29 -1.30 -6.54 15.56
CA PRO A 29 -1.12 -6.38 14.12
C PRO A 29 0.35 -6.44 13.69
N GLU A 30 1.30 -6.17 14.59
CA GLU A 30 2.75 -6.18 14.31
C GLU A 30 3.47 -7.34 15.02
N GLY A 31 2.79 -8.47 15.09
CA GLY A 31 3.26 -9.63 15.79
C GLY A 31 4.49 -10.31 15.19
N LEU A 32 5.30 -10.98 16.05
CA LEU A 32 6.48 -11.73 15.62
C LEU A 32 6.13 -12.79 14.56
N LEU A 33 5.00 -13.50 14.71
CA LEU A 33 4.54 -14.49 13.71
C LEU A 33 4.10 -13.86 12.39
N SER A 34 3.63 -12.61 12.37
CA SER A 34 3.28 -11.91 11.14
C SER A 34 4.51 -11.56 10.28
N THR A 35 5.70 -11.61 10.87
CA THR A 35 6.97 -11.40 10.15
C THR A 35 7.23 -12.50 9.13
N ILE A 36 6.86 -13.75 9.41
CA ILE A 36 7.08 -14.88 8.50
C ILE A 36 6.30 -14.70 7.17
N PRO A 37 4.98 -14.46 7.18
CA PRO A 37 4.25 -14.14 5.94
C PRO A 37 4.70 -12.84 5.29
N ALA A 38 5.18 -11.85 6.05
CA ALA A 38 5.72 -10.62 5.49
C ALA A 38 7.02 -10.88 4.71
N ILE A 39 7.92 -11.73 5.22
CA ILE A 39 9.11 -12.17 4.50
C ILE A 39 8.71 -12.91 3.21
N ALA A 40 7.76 -13.85 3.29
CA ALA A 40 7.26 -14.56 2.12
C ALA A 40 6.66 -13.60 1.07
N HIS A 41 5.93 -12.56 1.52
CA HIS A 41 5.39 -11.52 0.65
C HIS A 41 6.50 -10.80 -0.13
N VAL A 42 7.57 -10.40 0.57
CA VAL A 42 8.73 -9.74 -0.07
C VAL A 42 9.44 -10.68 -1.05
N LEU A 43 9.63 -11.95 -0.68
CA LEU A 43 10.27 -12.94 -1.57
C LEU A 43 9.45 -13.21 -2.83
N ILE A 44 8.13 -13.31 -2.73
CA ILE A 44 7.25 -13.45 -3.90
C ILE A 44 7.36 -12.20 -4.78
N GLY A 45 7.33 -11.00 -4.18
CA GLY A 45 7.54 -9.75 -4.91
C GLY A 45 8.89 -9.69 -5.61
N PHE A 46 9.96 -10.15 -4.97
CA PHE A 46 11.29 -10.27 -5.58
C PHE A 46 11.30 -11.24 -6.77
N CYS A 47 10.66 -12.41 -6.66
CA CYS A 47 10.55 -13.36 -7.76
C CYS A 47 9.78 -12.78 -8.95
N VAL A 48 8.69 -12.05 -8.68
CA VAL A 48 7.93 -11.33 -9.72
C VAL A 48 8.80 -10.25 -10.38
N GLY A 49 9.55 -9.48 -9.60
CA GLY A 49 10.49 -8.47 -10.11
C GLY A 49 11.60 -9.11 -10.98
N LYS A 50 12.14 -10.23 -10.55
CA LYS A 50 13.13 -11.00 -11.33
C LYS A 50 12.53 -11.48 -12.67
N LEU A 51 11.32 -12.01 -12.66
CA LEU A 51 10.62 -12.41 -13.89
C LEU A 51 10.47 -11.21 -14.85
N LEU A 52 10.15 -10.03 -14.34
CA LEU A 52 10.03 -8.81 -15.16
C LEU A 52 11.34 -8.39 -15.84
N THR A 53 12.48 -8.63 -15.19
CA THR A 53 13.80 -8.24 -15.70
C THR A 53 14.42 -9.29 -16.61
N GLU A 54 14.23 -10.56 -16.32
CA GLU A 54 14.86 -11.68 -17.06
C GLU A 54 14.09 -12.05 -18.34
N VAL A 55 12.77 -12.03 -18.31
CA VAL A 55 11.94 -12.35 -19.49
C VAL A 55 11.89 -11.13 -20.42
N LYS A 56 12.48 -11.25 -21.60
CA LYS A 56 12.55 -10.16 -22.58
C LYS A 56 11.29 -10.05 -23.44
N ASP A 57 10.72 -11.19 -23.83
CA ASP A 57 9.49 -11.18 -24.64
C ASP A 57 8.28 -10.72 -23.81
N ILE A 58 7.55 -9.75 -24.34
CA ILE A 58 6.43 -9.12 -23.65
C ILE A 58 5.26 -10.09 -23.47
N ASN A 59 5.00 -10.94 -24.46
CA ASN A 59 3.87 -11.88 -24.41
C ASN A 59 4.16 -12.97 -23.38
N GLU A 60 5.37 -13.53 -23.39
CA GLU A 60 5.83 -14.50 -22.40
C GLU A 60 5.80 -13.91 -20.98
N LYS A 61 6.21 -12.66 -20.82
CA LYS A 61 6.15 -11.93 -19.56
C LYS A 61 4.72 -11.83 -19.04
N LEU A 62 3.79 -11.44 -19.90
CA LEU A 62 2.36 -11.34 -19.55
C LEU A 62 1.77 -12.70 -19.18
N GLU A 63 2.05 -13.72 -19.98
CA GLU A 63 1.56 -15.08 -19.74
C GLU A 63 2.03 -15.59 -18.38
N ARG A 64 3.31 -15.50 -18.09
CA ARG A 64 3.90 -15.94 -16.81
C ARG A 64 3.35 -15.16 -15.62
N LEU A 65 3.18 -13.83 -15.75
CA LEU A 65 2.61 -13.01 -14.68
C LEU A 65 1.14 -13.35 -14.41
N PHE A 66 0.32 -13.54 -15.46
CA PHE A 66 -1.06 -13.96 -15.30
C PHE A 66 -1.16 -15.37 -14.70
N LEU A 67 -0.32 -16.30 -15.16
CA LEU A 67 -0.29 -17.65 -14.65
C LEU A 67 0.06 -17.66 -13.14
N VAL A 68 1.16 -17.03 -12.76
CA VAL A 68 1.59 -16.90 -11.36
C VAL A 68 0.51 -16.20 -10.54
N GLY A 69 -0.01 -15.08 -11.04
CA GLY A 69 -1.04 -14.31 -10.36
C GLY A 69 -2.32 -15.12 -10.13
N THR A 70 -2.76 -15.86 -11.14
CA THR A 70 -3.95 -16.71 -11.06
C THR A 70 -3.75 -17.86 -10.08
N ILE A 71 -2.64 -18.60 -10.18
CA ILE A 71 -2.32 -19.72 -9.29
C ILE A 71 -2.26 -19.25 -7.83
N LEU A 72 -1.54 -18.15 -7.54
CA LEU A 72 -1.45 -17.61 -6.18
C LEU A 72 -2.81 -17.17 -5.65
N THR A 73 -3.64 -16.53 -6.48
CA THR A 73 -4.97 -16.08 -6.08
C THR A 73 -5.87 -17.27 -5.70
N PHE A 74 -5.95 -18.28 -6.58
CA PHE A 74 -6.74 -19.49 -6.30
C PHE A 74 -6.21 -20.25 -5.09
N LEU A 75 -4.90 -20.44 -4.99
CA LEU A 75 -4.26 -21.10 -3.84
C LEU A 75 -4.58 -20.35 -2.55
N GLY A 76 -4.48 -19.03 -2.54
CA GLY A 76 -4.77 -18.23 -1.37
C GLY A 76 -6.24 -18.32 -0.93
N PHE A 77 -7.19 -18.30 -1.88
CA PHE A 77 -8.61 -18.52 -1.57
C PHE A 77 -8.88 -19.95 -1.10
N LEU A 78 -8.26 -20.95 -1.71
CA LEU A 78 -8.41 -22.35 -1.27
C LEU A 78 -7.91 -22.53 0.17
N LEU A 79 -6.73 -21.99 0.49
CA LEU A 79 -6.16 -22.05 1.84
C LEU A 79 -6.95 -21.21 2.85
N SER A 80 -7.78 -20.27 2.41
CA SER A 80 -8.56 -19.41 3.31
C SER A 80 -9.62 -20.16 4.10
N TYR A 81 -10.02 -21.35 3.68
CA TYR A 81 -10.90 -22.24 4.44
C TYR A 81 -10.27 -22.73 5.74
N GLY A 82 -8.95 -22.93 5.76
CA GLY A 82 -8.22 -23.33 6.96
C GLY A 82 -7.53 -22.18 7.70
N CYS A 83 -7.15 -21.13 6.98
CA CYS A 83 -6.49 -19.93 7.52
C CYS A 83 -7.15 -18.68 6.95
N PRO A 84 -8.08 -18.04 7.68
CA PRO A 84 -8.82 -16.89 7.17
C PRO A 84 -7.91 -15.74 6.71
N ILE A 85 -8.30 -15.08 5.61
CA ILE A 85 -7.60 -13.90 5.09
C ILE A 85 -7.75 -12.75 6.07
N ASN A 86 -6.65 -12.33 6.68
CA ASN A 86 -6.67 -11.26 7.67
C ASN A 86 -5.45 -10.33 7.51
N LYS A 87 -5.73 -9.09 7.14
CA LYS A 87 -4.72 -8.04 6.98
C LYS A 87 -4.07 -7.66 8.33
N LYS A 88 -4.86 -7.62 9.42
CA LYS A 88 -4.35 -7.15 10.72
C LYS A 88 -3.20 -8.01 11.26
N ILE A 89 -3.30 -9.32 11.09
CA ILE A 89 -2.26 -10.26 11.54
C ILE A 89 -1.32 -10.69 10.40
N TRP A 90 -1.48 -10.11 9.22
CA TRP A 90 -0.70 -10.45 8.02
C TRP A 90 -0.69 -11.95 7.75
N SER A 91 -1.91 -12.55 7.67
CA SER A 91 -2.01 -14.01 7.51
C SER A 91 -1.30 -14.50 6.24
N PRO A 92 -0.78 -15.74 6.20
CA PRO A 92 -0.16 -16.32 5.00
C PRO A 92 -1.09 -16.26 3.77
N THR A 93 -2.37 -16.51 3.96
CA THR A 93 -3.41 -16.43 2.93
C THR A 93 -3.60 -15.01 2.41
N PHE A 94 -3.53 -14.01 3.30
CA PHE A 94 -3.55 -12.60 2.89
C PHE A 94 -2.33 -12.27 2.00
N ALA A 95 -1.13 -12.70 2.39
CA ALA A 95 0.08 -12.48 1.61
C ALA A 95 -0.02 -13.14 0.22
N ILE A 96 -0.47 -14.40 0.16
CA ILE A 96 -0.59 -15.14 -1.11
C ILE A 96 -1.65 -14.51 -2.02
N VAL A 97 -2.84 -14.18 -1.52
CA VAL A 97 -3.92 -13.55 -2.31
C VAL A 97 -3.50 -12.19 -2.83
N THR A 98 -2.90 -11.37 -1.98
CA THR A 98 -2.47 -10.01 -2.39
C THR A 98 -1.34 -10.05 -3.41
N CYS A 99 -0.37 -10.97 -3.29
CA CYS A 99 0.65 -11.19 -4.30
C CYS A 99 0.06 -11.70 -5.62
N GLY A 100 -0.92 -12.60 -5.56
CA GLY A 100 -1.61 -13.13 -6.73
C GLY A 100 -2.37 -12.05 -7.49
N LEU A 101 -3.23 -11.30 -6.80
CA LEU A 101 -3.97 -10.19 -7.39
C LEU A 101 -3.02 -9.08 -7.88
N GLY A 102 -1.97 -8.77 -7.12
CA GLY A 102 -0.96 -7.79 -7.51
C GLY A 102 -0.22 -8.17 -8.79
N SER A 103 0.18 -9.44 -8.94
CA SER A 103 0.84 -9.93 -10.15
C SER A 103 -0.08 -9.89 -11.37
N SER A 104 -1.35 -10.31 -11.22
CA SER A 104 -2.35 -10.24 -12.30
C SER A 104 -2.65 -8.79 -12.70
N PHE A 105 -2.78 -7.90 -11.72
CA PHE A 105 -3.00 -6.48 -11.97
C PHE A 105 -1.80 -5.82 -12.66
N LEU A 106 -0.58 -6.18 -12.26
CA LEU A 106 0.64 -5.72 -12.92
C LEU A 106 0.70 -6.17 -14.38
N ALA A 107 0.33 -7.43 -14.68
CA ALA A 107 0.23 -7.91 -16.05
C ALA A 107 -0.80 -7.11 -16.87
N LEU A 108 -1.96 -6.80 -16.27
CA LEU A 108 -2.97 -5.96 -16.91
C LEU A 108 -2.42 -4.56 -17.23
N LEU A 109 -1.68 -3.95 -16.29
CA LEU A 109 -1.07 -2.64 -16.51
C LEU A 109 -0.03 -2.67 -17.63
N ILE A 110 0.85 -3.67 -17.66
CA ILE A 110 1.83 -3.85 -18.75
C ILE A 110 1.10 -4.01 -20.08
N TRP A 111 0.04 -4.79 -20.13
CA TRP A 111 -0.74 -4.96 -21.35
C TRP A 111 -1.36 -3.64 -21.84
N ILE A 112 -1.97 -2.85 -20.95
CA ILE A 112 -2.59 -1.57 -21.30
C ILE A 112 -1.53 -0.55 -21.74
N ILE A 113 -0.43 -0.43 -21.00
CA ILE A 113 0.56 0.64 -21.17
C ILE A 113 1.54 0.29 -22.28
N ASP A 114 2.12 -0.92 -22.27
CA ASP A 114 3.22 -1.29 -23.15
C ASP A 114 2.73 -1.94 -24.43
N VAL A 115 1.71 -2.83 -24.36
CA VAL A 115 1.18 -3.51 -25.55
C VAL A 115 0.17 -2.64 -26.29
N LYS A 116 -0.81 -2.05 -25.58
CA LYS A 116 -1.82 -1.19 -26.18
C LYS A 116 -1.37 0.26 -26.39
N GLY A 117 -0.30 0.68 -25.73
CA GLY A 117 0.27 2.02 -25.89
C GLY A 117 -0.49 3.16 -25.22
N TYR A 118 -1.45 2.86 -24.34
CA TYR A 118 -2.22 3.88 -23.62
C TYR A 118 -1.40 4.47 -22.46
N LYS A 119 -0.50 5.42 -22.76
CA LYS A 119 0.46 6.03 -21.82
C LYS A 119 0.02 7.37 -21.22
N SER A 120 -1.05 8.00 -21.70
CA SER A 120 -1.41 9.38 -21.30
C SER A 120 -1.72 9.51 -19.80
N TRP A 121 -2.32 8.51 -19.21
CA TRP A 121 -2.70 8.47 -17.81
C TRP A 121 -1.57 7.98 -16.87
N SER A 122 -0.54 7.31 -17.41
CA SER A 122 0.57 6.77 -16.60
C SER A 122 1.37 7.87 -15.90
N ARG A 123 1.42 9.09 -16.46
CA ARG A 123 2.11 10.24 -15.85
C ARG A 123 1.65 10.57 -14.45
N PHE A 124 0.37 10.33 -14.16
CA PHE A 124 -0.15 10.49 -12.81
C PHE A 124 0.55 9.57 -11.82
N PHE A 125 0.69 8.29 -12.18
CA PHE A 125 1.33 7.28 -11.33
C PHE A 125 2.87 7.40 -11.35
N GLU A 126 3.45 7.75 -12.48
CA GLU A 126 4.90 8.00 -12.61
C GLU A 126 5.38 9.07 -11.63
N SER A 127 4.59 10.13 -11.44
CA SER A 127 4.94 11.20 -10.50
C SER A 127 4.99 10.73 -9.04
N PHE A 128 4.21 9.72 -8.66
CA PHE A 128 4.32 9.05 -7.36
C PHE A 128 5.50 8.08 -7.31
N GLY A 129 5.69 7.31 -8.40
CA GLY A 129 6.69 6.25 -8.49
C GLY A 129 8.14 6.74 -8.49
N VAL A 130 8.38 7.98 -8.89
CA VAL A 130 9.74 8.56 -8.94
C VAL A 130 10.28 8.91 -7.54
N ASN A 131 9.41 9.28 -6.61
CA ASN A 131 9.79 9.65 -5.23
C ASN A 131 8.89 8.97 -4.18
N PRO A 132 8.73 7.64 -4.19
CA PRO A 132 7.71 6.97 -3.38
C PRO A 132 7.91 7.15 -1.89
N LEU A 133 9.14 7.05 -1.40
CA LEU A 133 9.46 7.20 0.02
C LEU A 133 9.22 8.63 0.50
N PHE A 134 9.62 9.63 -0.28
CA PHE A 134 9.38 11.03 0.07
C PHE A 134 7.89 11.32 0.17
N ILE A 135 7.10 10.89 -0.80
CA ILE A 135 5.65 11.13 -0.81
C ILE A 135 4.97 10.39 0.33
N TYR A 136 5.41 9.17 0.66
CA TYR A 136 4.92 8.42 1.81
C TYR A 136 5.16 9.17 3.13
N VAL A 137 6.38 9.62 3.36
CA VAL A 137 6.73 10.38 4.58
C VAL A 137 5.97 11.70 4.62
N MET A 138 5.91 12.43 3.50
CA MET A 138 5.18 13.68 3.40
C MET A 138 3.69 13.49 3.69
N ALA A 139 3.06 12.45 3.14
CA ALA A 139 1.66 12.13 3.41
C ALA A 139 1.43 11.84 4.90
N GLY A 140 2.34 11.11 5.55
CA GLY A 140 2.31 10.89 7.00
C GLY A 140 2.41 12.18 7.80
N VAL A 141 3.37 13.03 7.48
CA VAL A 141 3.55 14.33 8.14
C VAL A 141 2.31 15.21 7.93
N LEU A 142 1.79 15.28 6.72
CA LEU A 142 0.59 16.04 6.40
C LEU A 142 -0.63 15.54 7.19
N ALA A 143 -0.81 14.22 7.29
CA ALA A 143 -1.89 13.64 8.08
C ALA A 143 -1.79 13.99 9.57
N VAL A 144 -0.57 13.94 10.14
CA VAL A 144 -0.29 14.34 11.52
C VAL A 144 -0.57 15.84 11.73
N LEU A 145 -0.15 16.70 10.81
CA LEU A 145 -0.41 18.13 10.87
C LEU A 145 -1.91 18.42 10.83
N LEU A 146 -2.64 17.85 9.86
CA LEU A 146 -4.09 18.02 9.76
C LEU A 146 -4.84 17.49 10.99
N GLY A 147 -4.32 16.44 11.64
CA GLY A 147 -4.90 15.87 12.86
C GLY A 147 -4.62 16.70 14.12
N ASN A 148 -3.46 17.37 14.20
CA ASN A 148 -3.01 18.09 15.41
C ASN A 148 -3.34 19.58 15.42
N ILE A 149 -3.47 20.21 14.24
CA ILE A 149 -3.90 21.62 14.18
C ILE A 149 -5.31 21.73 14.70
N ARG A 150 -5.51 22.51 15.78
CA ARG A 150 -6.80 22.70 16.43
C ARG A 150 -7.44 24.01 15.98
N ILE A 151 -8.70 23.93 15.57
CA ILE A 151 -9.51 25.06 15.11
C ILE A 151 -10.81 25.12 15.94
N PRO A 152 -11.23 26.30 16.43
CA PRO A 152 -12.53 26.45 17.06
C PRO A 152 -13.65 26.23 16.02
N PHE A 153 -14.56 25.32 16.30
CA PHE A 153 -15.68 25.01 15.46
C PHE A 153 -16.87 24.57 16.33
N ASP A 154 -18.03 25.21 16.14
CA ASP A 154 -19.28 24.92 16.84
C ASP A 154 -19.13 24.84 18.37
N GLY A 155 -18.46 25.84 18.95
CA GLY A 155 -18.28 25.94 20.42
C GLY A 155 -17.28 24.95 21.02
N THR A 156 -16.65 24.09 20.19
CA THR A 156 -15.61 23.14 20.59
C THR A 156 -14.34 23.30 19.76
N THR A 157 -13.21 22.76 20.24
CA THR A 157 -11.98 22.71 19.45
C THR A 157 -11.91 21.39 18.71
N THR A 158 -11.83 21.45 17.38
CA THR A 158 -11.71 20.25 16.52
C THR A 158 -10.41 20.26 15.73
N SER A 159 -10.01 19.12 15.15
CA SER A 159 -8.84 19.06 14.28
C SER A 159 -9.15 19.70 12.92
N LEU A 160 -8.12 20.22 12.24
CA LEU A 160 -8.25 20.77 10.89
C LEU A 160 -8.82 19.73 9.91
N HIS A 161 -8.41 18.47 10.03
CA HIS A 161 -9.00 17.35 9.29
C HIS A 161 -10.53 17.29 9.49
N SER A 162 -10.98 17.27 10.75
CA SER A 162 -12.43 17.20 11.08
C SER A 162 -13.17 18.47 10.65
N TYR A 163 -12.55 19.64 10.73
CA TYR A 163 -13.11 20.89 10.26
C TYR A 163 -13.36 20.87 8.74
N ILE A 164 -12.38 20.46 7.94
CA ILE A 164 -12.55 20.37 6.48
C ILE A 164 -13.64 19.36 6.13
N TYR A 165 -13.66 18.22 6.80
CA TYR A 165 -14.67 17.20 6.53
C TYR A 165 -16.06 17.61 7.00
N LYS A 166 -16.24 17.86 8.33
CA LYS A 166 -17.55 18.14 8.94
C LYS A 166 -18.07 19.54 8.66
N GLY A 167 -17.18 20.52 8.56
CA GLY A 167 -17.56 21.92 8.37
C GLY A 167 -17.78 22.31 6.91
N ILE A 168 -17.11 21.64 5.97
CA ILE A 168 -17.16 22.02 4.56
C ILE A 168 -17.74 20.91 3.69
N LEU A 169 -17.12 19.72 3.69
CA LEU A 169 -17.44 18.69 2.70
C LEU A 169 -18.72 17.92 3.02
N GLN A 170 -18.93 17.57 4.28
CA GLN A 170 -20.12 16.85 4.72
C GLN A 170 -21.41 17.63 4.49
N PRO A 171 -21.52 18.95 4.83
CA PRO A 171 -22.72 19.73 4.57
C PRO A 171 -23.02 19.92 3.08
N LEU A 172 -21.95 19.95 2.23
CA LEU A 172 -22.11 20.17 0.79
C LEU A 172 -22.43 18.90 0.02
N LEU A 173 -21.84 17.79 0.40
CA LEU A 173 -21.84 16.54 -0.39
C LEU A 173 -22.52 15.36 0.34
N GLY A 174 -22.75 15.47 1.64
CA GLY A 174 -23.20 14.35 2.47
C GLY A 174 -22.06 13.49 2.99
N ASP A 175 -22.38 12.43 3.76
CA ASP A 175 -21.37 11.65 4.50
C ASP A 175 -20.39 10.89 3.60
N TYR A 176 -20.90 10.03 2.72
CA TYR A 176 -20.06 9.20 1.87
C TYR A 176 -19.33 9.99 0.76
N PRO A 177 -20.02 10.83 -0.04
CA PRO A 177 -19.35 11.63 -1.06
C PRO A 177 -18.39 12.66 -0.45
N GLY A 178 -18.71 13.23 0.72
CA GLY A 178 -17.82 14.13 1.45
C GLY A 178 -16.52 13.46 1.89
N SER A 179 -16.61 12.23 2.40
CA SER A 179 -15.44 11.43 2.75
C SER A 179 -14.57 11.09 1.53
N LEU A 180 -15.21 10.71 0.42
CA LEU A 180 -14.50 10.47 -0.86
C LEU A 180 -13.82 11.75 -1.36
N ALA A 181 -14.52 12.89 -1.33
CA ALA A 181 -13.97 14.17 -1.74
C ALA A 181 -12.74 14.56 -0.91
N PHE A 182 -12.80 14.35 0.42
CA PHE A 182 -11.64 14.58 1.30
C PHE A 182 -10.45 13.70 0.90
N ALA A 183 -10.68 12.42 0.67
CA ALA A 183 -9.64 11.48 0.26
C ALA A 183 -9.01 11.88 -1.09
N LEU A 184 -9.83 12.27 -2.06
CA LEU A 184 -9.35 12.74 -3.37
C LEU A 184 -8.55 14.05 -3.27
N LEU A 185 -9.00 15.01 -2.44
CA LEU A 185 -8.25 16.24 -2.18
C LEU A 185 -6.90 15.96 -1.52
N PHE A 186 -6.86 15.03 -0.56
CA PHE A 186 -5.63 14.64 0.09
C PHE A 186 -4.66 13.97 -0.89
N VAL A 187 -5.15 13.09 -1.76
CA VAL A 187 -4.34 12.48 -2.83
C VAL A 187 -3.87 13.54 -3.82
N ALA A 188 -4.75 14.45 -4.25
CA ALA A 188 -4.40 15.52 -5.19
C ALA A 188 -3.32 16.45 -4.64
N LEU A 189 -3.37 16.79 -3.33
CA LEU A 189 -2.35 17.59 -2.67
C LEU A 189 -0.98 16.88 -2.68
N ASN A 190 -0.95 15.61 -2.31
CA ASN A 190 0.27 14.81 -2.35
C ASN A 190 0.78 14.65 -3.78
N TRP A 191 -0.12 14.42 -4.73
CA TRP A 191 0.22 14.34 -6.15
C TRP A 191 0.82 15.63 -6.67
N SER A 192 0.27 16.79 -6.31
CA SER A 192 0.76 18.09 -6.77
C SER A 192 2.23 18.30 -6.41
N VAL A 193 2.62 17.94 -5.18
CA VAL A 193 4.02 18.00 -4.75
C VAL A 193 4.87 16.98 -5.51
N GLY A 194 4.41 15.74 -5.62
CA GLY A 194 5.06 14.68 -6.39
C GLY A 194 5.27 15.08 -7.86
N TYR A 195 4.25 15.68 -8.47
CA TYR A 195 4.31 16.16 -9.85
C TYR A 195 5.31 17.33 -10.04
N ILE A 196 5.40 18.25 -9.08
CA ILE A 196 6.40 19.35 -9.11
C ILE A 196 7.81 18.75 -9.04
N LEU A 197 8.06 17.78 -8.16
CA LEU A 197 9.36 17.11 -8.06
C LEU A 197 9.68 16.35 -9.35
N TYR A 198 8.71 15.62 -9.88
CA TYR A 198 8.82 14.89 -11.14
C TYR A 198 9.20 15.83 -12.30
N LYS A 199 8.47 16.95 -12.45
CA LYS A 199 8.71 17.94 -13.50
C LYS A 199 10.07 18.62 -13.38
N LYS A 200 10.53 18.86 -12.15
CA LYS A 200 11.84 19.45 -11.86
C LYS A 200 12.97 18.41 -11.88
N LYS A 201 12.69 17.12 -12.12
CA LYS A 201 13.64 16.02 -12.09
C LYS A 201 14.41 15.92 -10.75
N ILE A 202 13.73 16.24 -9.63
CA ILE A 202 14.28 16.14 -8.30
C ILE A 202 13.96 14.74 -7.76
N TYR A 203 15.00 13.95 -7.53
CA TYR A 203 14.93 12.60 -6.96
C TYR A 203 15.45 12.65 -5.53
N THR A 204 14.57 12.44 -4.56
CA THR A 204 14.87 12.71 -3.15
C THR A 204 15.52 11.55 -2.41
N VAL A 205 15.48 10.33 -2.91
CA VAL A 205 16.11 9.16 -2.26
C VAL A 205 16.48 8.07 -3.26
N SER A 206 17.65 7.48 -3.05
CA SER A 206 18.05 6.12 -3.39
C SER A 206 18.63 5.83 -4.79
N TYR A 207 18.58 6.73 -5.76
CA TYR A 207 19.24 6.49 -7.05
C TYR A 207 20.67 7.06 -7.16
N THR A 208 21.17 7.67 -6.09
CA THR A 208 22.55 8.22 -6.09
C THR A 208 23.61 7.12 -6.24
N HIS A 209 23.35 5.92 -5.74
CA HIS A 209 24.29 4.78 -5.88
C HIS A 209 24.27 4.14 -7.28
N LEU A 210 23.15 4.18 -8.00
CA LEU A 210 23.10 3.65 -9.36
C LEU A 210 23.75 4.58 -10.38
N ARG A 211 23.66 5.89 -10.17
CA ARG A 211 24.30 6.89 -11.05
C ARG A 211 25.83 6.91 -10.93
N ALA A 212 26.36 6.48 -9.79
CA ALA A 212 27.83 6.35 -9.62
C ALA A 212 28.42 5.20 -10.45
N HIS A 213 27.66 4.14 -10.71
CA HIS A 213 28.09 3.01 -11.55
C HIS A 213 27.91 3.26 -13.06
N GLU A 214 27.04 4.18 -13.47
CA GLU A 214 26.86 4.51 -14.90
C GLU A 214 27.90 5.52 -15.42
N THR A 215 28.63 6.17 -14.55
CA THR A 215 29.69 7.14 -14.92
C THR A 215 31.09 6.52 -15.00
N GLU A 216 31.24 5.23 -14.69
CA GLU A 216 32.51 4.51 -14.79
C GLU A 216 32.56 3.51 -15.97
N LEU A 217 31.66 3.61 -16.93
CA LEU A 217 31.70 2.94 -18.22
C LEU A 217 31.69 3.99 -19.34
#